data_79c79b07e2107b0b1ec402e20ec4c02c
#
_entry.id   79c79b07e2107b0b1ec402e20ec4c02c
#
_cell.length_a   1.000
_cell.length_b   1.000
_cell.length_c   1.000
_cell.angle_alpha   90.00
_cell.angle_beta   90.00
_cell.angle_gamma   90.00
#
_symmetry.space_group_name_H-M   'P 1'
#
loop_
_entity.id
_entity.type
_entity.pdbx_description
1 polymer ?
#
loop_
_entity_poly.entity_id
_entity_poly.type
_entity_poly.pdbx_seq_one_letter_code
_entity_poly.pdbx_strand_id
1 'polypeptide(L)'
;IAHWNLWTWLNNLIPLAETEQKEQFKEALAACLEEFEPTFIEHYTTGLCKKMGLPHFHKDSTECGLSFLRILQTEQLDYTQSFIRLQNKEYKVLRDDCLDIRQFDAFLTQYENIREHQDTDELDANMQEANPIYILRNHMAQRAIEAAERDDFSEVDRLFKLLNHPYTRQPDLEKPEDLGPLPSDVPDVAVSCSS
;
A
#
# COMPACT_ATOMS: atom_id res chain seq x y z
N ILE A 1 14.98 9.25 1.58
CA ILE A 1 14.88 9.68 0.16
C ILE A 1 13.84 10.81 0.05
N ALA A 2 12.57 10.65 0.48
CA ALA A 2 11.52 11.66 0.33
C ALA A 2 11.90 13.02 0.97
N HIS A 3 12.37 13.01 2.22
CA HIS A 3 12.83 14.23 2.92
C HIS A 3 13.94 14.95 2.13
N TRP A 4 14.92 14.22 1.59
CA TRP A 4 15.99 14.80 0.78
C TRP A 4 15.46 15.40 -0.55
N ASN A 5 14.52 14.73 -1.20
CA ASN A 5 13.89 15.24 -2.42
C ASN A 5 13.10 16.52 -2.14
N LEU A 6 12.34 16.57 -1.04
CA LEU A 6 11.63 17.77 -0.61
C LEU A 6 12.59 18.90 -0.28
N TRP A 7 13.66 18.63 0.46
CA TRP A 7 14.69 19.64 0.75
C TRP A 7 15.28 20.21 -0.54
N THR A 8 15.63 19.35 -1.50
CA THR A 8 16.16 19.80 -2.80
C THR A 8 15.15 20.64 -3.56
N TRP A 9 13.90 20.22 -3.58
CA TRP A 9 12.82 20.95 -4.25
C TRP A 9 12.59 22.32 -3.61
N LEU A 10 12.50 22.39 -2.29
CA LEU A 10 12.34 23.64 -1.54
C LEU A 10 13.48 24.63 -1.79
N ASN A 11 14.73 24.16 -1.84
CA ASN A 11 15.87 25.02 -2.15
C ASN A 11 15.79 25.67 -3.55
N ASN A 12 15.16 24.98 -4.51
CA ASN A 12 14.93 25.53 -5.84
C ASN A 12 13.85 26.62 -5.88
N LEU A 13 13.05 26.78 -4.81
CA LEU A 13 12.07 27.89 -4.68
C LEU A 13 12.70 29.18 -4.16
N ILE A 14 13.84 29.10 -3.47
CA ILE A 14 14.50 30.27 -2.85
C ILE A 14 14.79 31.41 -3.86
N PRO A 15 15.23 31.15 -5.11
CA PRO A 15 15.44 32.21 -6.10
C PRO A 15 14.19 32.99 -6.48
N LEU A 16 12.99 32.44 -6.22
CA LEU A 16 11.71 33.10 -6.52
C LEU A 16 11.35 34.20 -5.48
N ALA A 17 11.99 34.19 -4.30
CA ALA A 17 11.75 35.17 -3.29
C ALA A 17 12.47 36.49 -3.61
N GLU A 18 11.84 37.63 -3.27
CA GLU A 18 12.47 38.94 -3.34
C GLU A 18 13.72 39.02 -2.44
N THR A 19 14.72 39.78 -2.84
CA THR A 19 16.03 39.79 -2.18
C THR A 19 15.94 40.12 -0.69
N GLU A 20 15.04 41.05 -0.32
CA GLU A 20 14.84 41.51 1.06
C GLU A 20 14.12 40.47 1.93
N GLN A 21 13.40 39.51 1.33
CA GLN A 21 12.60 38.49 2.00
C GLN A 21 13.24 37.08 1.99
N LYS A 22 14.41 36.94 1.34
CA LYS A 22 15.03 35.63 1.12
C LYS A 22 15.32 34.84 2.40
N GLU A 23 15.82 35.51 3.45
CA GLU A 23 16.15 34.82 4.70
C GLU A 23 14.86 34.35 5.43
N GLN A 24 13.86 35.22 5.51
CA GLN A 24 12.57 34.87 6.10
C GLN A 24 11.89 33.70 5.31
N PHE A 25 12.03 33.70 3.99
CA PHE A 25 11.50 32.64 3.13
C PHE A 25 12.23 31.30 3.36
N LYS A 26 13.56 31.32 3.52
CA LYS A 26 14.34 30.13 3.87
C LYS A 26 13.93 29.55 5.22
N GLU A 27 13.75 30.41 6.23
CA GLU A 27 13.30 29.98 7.56
C GLU A 27 11.92 29.31 7.49
N ALA A 28 10.99 29.92 6.74
CA ALA A 28 9.66 29.32 6.53
C ALA A 28 9.71 27.97 5.83
N LEU A 29 10.55 27.82 4.80
CA LEU A 29 10.76 26.54 4.10
C LEU A 29 11.38 25.47 5.01
N ALA A 30 12.35 25.87 5.85
CA ALA A 30 12.97 24.97 6.82
C ALA A 30 11.95 24.48 7.85
N ALA A 31 11.11 25.38 8.38
CA ALA A 31 10.04 25.02 9.31
C ALA A 31 9.04 24.04 8.68
N CYS A 32 8.61 24.26 7.43
CA CYS A 32 7.75 23.31 6.70
C CYS A 32 8.42 21.93 6.53
N LEU A 33 9.73 21.90 6.32
CA LEU A 33 10.45 20.64 6.16
C LEU A 33 10.57 19.85 7.48
N GLU A 34 10.70 20.55 8.60
CA GLU A 34 10.73 19.94 9.94
C GLU A 34 9.40 19.25 10.29
N GLU A 35 8.27 19.78 9.80
CA GLU A 35 6.95 19.18 10.01
C GLU A 35 6.71 17.92 9.15
N PHE A 36 7.52 17.68 8.11
CA PHE A 36 7.31 16.58 7.18
C PHE A 36 7.39 15.22 7.87
N GLU A 37 8.43 14.97 8.67
CA GLU A 37 8.66 13.65 9.27
C GLU A 37 7.56 13.26 10.27
N PRO A 38 7.19 14.09 11.25
CA PRO A 38 6.11 13.78 12.17
C PRO A 38 4.77 13.59 11.45
N THR A 39 4.45 14.44 10.48
CA THR A 39 3.23 14.33 9.67
C THR A 39 3.21 13.04 8.87
N PHE A 40 4.33 12.68 8.23
CA PHE A 40 4.46 11.43 7.50
C PHE A 40 4.27 10.20 8.41
N ILE A 41 4.92 10.19 9.57
CA ILE A 41 4.81 9.07 10.52
C ILE A 41 3.36 8.91 11.01
N GLU A 42 2.70 10.00 11.35
CA GLU A 42 1.30 9.99 11.80
C GLU A 42 0.37 9.39 10.71
N HIS A 43 0.44 9.92 9.49
CA HIS A 43 -0.38 9.43 8.38
C HIS A 43 -0.06 7.99 7.98
N TYR A 44 1.23 7.63 7.99
CA TYR A 44 1.66 6.28 7.67
C TYR A 44 1.15 5.25 8.69
N THR A 45 1.30 5.54 9.98
CA THR A 45 0.86 4.63 11.05
C THR A 45 -0.65 4.53 11.13
N THR A 46 -1.35 5.65 10.98
CA THR A 46 -2.83 5.68 10.91
C THR A 46 -3.33 4.87 9.71
N GLY A 47 -2.73 5.07 8.53
CA GLY A 47 -3.06 4.32 7.33
C GLY A 47 -2.80 2.82 7.47
N LEU A 48 -1.68 2.44 8.10
CA LEU A 48 -1.35 1.03 8.36
C LEU A 48 -2.36 0.40 9.32
N CYS A 49 -2.71 1.09 10.42
CA CYS A 49 -3.74 0.63 11.34
C CYS A 49 -5.09 0.45 10.64
N LYS A 50 -5.49 1.41 9.79
CA LYS A 50 -6.73 1.31 9.01
C LYS A 50 -6.73 0.08 8.09
N LYS A 51 -5.62 -0.18 7.38
CA LYS A 51 -5.47 -1.36 6.51
C LYS A 51 -5.57 -2.68 7.26
N MET A 52 -5.19 -2.70 8.52
CA MET A 52 -5.22 -3.90 9.38
C MET A 52 -6.48 -3.99 10.25
N GLY A 53 -7.37 -3.00 10.20
CA GLY A 53 -8.50 -2.94 11.12
C GLY A 53 -8.06 -2.88 12.58
N LEU A 54 -7.02 -2.09 12.87
CA LEU A 54 -6.53 -1.85 14.22
C LEU A 54 -6.88 -0.43 14.67
N PRO A 55 -7.21 -0.23 15.95
CA PRO A 55 -7.47 1.10 16.50
C PRO A 55 -6.14 1.88 16.54
N HIS A 56 -6.04 3.00 15.83
CA HIS A 56 -4.80 3.79 15.75
C HIS A 56 -4.34 4.38 17.09
N PHE A 57 -5.26 4.59 18.03
CA PHE A 57 -4.98 5.09 19.37
C PHE A 57 -4.47 4.02 20.34
N HIS A 58 -4.52 2.74 19.98
CA HIS A 58 -4.00 1.68 20.83
C HIS A 58 -2.48 1.62 20.73
N LYS A 59 -1.78 1.66 21.87
CA LYS A 59 -0.32 1.76 21.94
C LYS A 59 0.45 0.68 21.15
N ASP A 60 -0.13 -0.52 21.05
CA ASP A 60 0.53 -1.68 20.44
C ASP A 60 0.14 -1.84 18.95
N SER A 61 -0.82 -1.06 18.43
CA SER A 61 -1.31 -1.20 17.04
C SER A 61 -0.23 -0.93 16.00
N THR A 62 0.56 0.12 16.19
CA THR A 62 1.65 0.45 15.27
C THR A 62 2.73 -0.64 15.26
N GLU A 63 3.12 -1.14 16.43
CA GLU A 63 4.11 -2.24 16.54
C GLU A 63 3.58 -3.52 15.88
N CYS A 64 2.32 -3.88 16.11
CA CYS A 64 1.65 -5.01 15.46
C CYS A 64 1.67 -4.85 13.94
N GLY A 65 1.32 -3.65 13.43
CA GLY A 65 1.36 -3.35 12.00
C GLY A 65 2.76 -3.49 11.41
N LEU A 66 3.77 -2.95 12.07
CA LEU A 66 5.17 -3.08 11.64
C LEU A 66 5.66 -4.54 11.70
N SER A 67 5.18 -5.32 12.66
CA SER A 67 5.48 -6.76 12.75
C SER A 67 4.93 -7.51 11.53
N PHE A 68 3.69 -7.23 11.14
CA PHE A 68 3.11 -7.80 9.92
C PHE A 68 3.91 -7.44 8.67
N LEU A 69 4.29 -6.17 8.50
CA LEU A 69 5.12 -5.76 7.36
C LEU A 69 6.48 -6.47 7.32
N ARG A 70 7.10 -6.72 8.48
CA ARG A 70 8.36 -7.51 8.55
C ARG A 70 8.13 -8.95 8.10
N ILE A 71 7.00 -9.58 8.50
CA ILE A 71 6.65 -10.92 8.02
C ILE A 71 6.52 -10.91 6.50
N LEU A 72 5.72 -9.98 5.92
CA LEU A 72 5.56 -9.89 4.47
C LEU A 72 6.89 -9.75 3.74
N GLN A 73 7.80 -8.94 4.28
CA GLN A 73 9.14 -8.73 3.71
C GLN A 73 10.01 -9.98 3.81
N THR A 74 10.05 -10.63 4.98
CA THR A 74 10.93 -11.80 5.23
C THR A 74 10.46 -13.00 4.45
N GLU A 75 9.15 -13.24 4.41
CA GLU A 75 8.52 -14.38 3.73
C GLU A 75 8.26 -14.10 2.25
N GLN A 76 8.57 -12.87 1.76
CA GLN A 76 8.37 -12.47 0.37
C GLN A 76 6.90 -12.57 -0.11
N LEU A 77 5.95 -12.31 0.81
CA LEU A 77 4.53 -12.39 0.51
C LEU A 77 4.05 -11.16 -0.27
N ASP A 78 3.07 -11.37 -1.16
CA ASP A 78 2.44 -10.25 -1.87
C ASP A 78 1.71 -9.31 -0.89
N TYR A 79 2.09 -8.04 -0.92
CA TYR A 79 1.57 -7.02 -0.01
C TYR A 79 0.04 -6.91 -0.09
N THR A 80 -0.50 -6.71 -1.29
CA THR A 80 -1.94 -6.48 -1.49
C THR A 80 -2.75 -7.69 -1.11
N GLN A 81 -2.35 -8.89 -1.57
CA GLN A 81 -3.06 -10.12 -1.25
C GLN A 81 -3.02 -10.45 0.24
N SER A 82 -1.91 -10.18 0.91
CA SER A 82 -1.80 -10.44 2.35
C SER A 82 -2.75 -9.57 3.17
N PHE A 83 -2.93 -8.29 2.81
CA PHE A 83 -3.92 -7.44 3.47
C PHE A 83 -5.36 -7.86 3.16
N ILE A 84 -5.66 -8.30 1.93
CA ILE A 84 -6.98 -8.84 1.57
C ILE A 84 -7.27 -10.12 2.35
N ARG A 85 -6.31 -11.03 2.47
CA ARG A 85 -6.45 -12.27 3.26
C ARG A 85 -6.63 -11.98 4.75
N LEU A 86 -5.89 -11.01 5.30
CA LEU A 86 -6.08 -10.57 6.68
C LEU A 86 -7.49 -10.03 6.90
N GLN A 87 -7.98 -9.18 6.01
CA GLN A 87 -9.33 -8.64 5.99
C GLN A 87 -10.40 -9.74 5.93
N ASN A 88 -10.21 -10.75 5.09
CA ASN A 88 -11.12 -11.88 4.93
C ASN A 88 -10.99 -12.92 6.04
N LYS A 89 -10.10 -12.70 7.03
CA LYS A 89 -9.83 -13.64 8.14
C LYS A 89 -9.30 -15.00 7.64
N GLU A 90 -8.62 -15.00 6.50
CA GLU A 90 -7.98 -16.17 5.88
C GLU A 90 -6.63 -16.47 6.55
N TYR A 91 -6.59 -16.44 7.89
CA TYR A 91 -5.36 -16.55 8.69
C TYR A 91 -4.61 -17.86 8.45
N LYS A 92 -5.36 -18.94 8.20
CA LYS A 92 -4.74 -20.22 7.89
C LYS A 92 -3.94 -20.16 6.59
N VAL A 93 -4.45 -19.51 5.56
CA VAL A 93 -3.75 -19.39 4.26
C VAL A 93 -2.48 -18.55 4.45
N LEU A 94 -2.57 -17.39 5.13
CA LEU A 94 -1.40 -16.57 5.45
C LEU A 94 -0.34 -17.34 6.23
N ARG A 95 -0.78 -18.14 7.20
CA ARG A 95 0.11 -18.97 8.02
C ARG A 95 0.81 -20.06 7.20
N ASP A 96 0.07 -20.74 6.32
CA ASP A 96 0.59 -21.82 5.49
C ASP A 96 1.59 -21.29 4.43
N ASP A 97 1.50 -20.00 4.05
CA ASP A 97 2.43 -19.32 3.16
C ASP A 97 3.74 -18.86 3.86
N CYS A 98 3.81 -18.90 5.20
CA CYS A 98 5.00 -18.52 5.97
C CYS A 98 5.91 -19.72 6.24
N LEU A 99 7.22 -19.54 6.10
CA LEU A 99 8.22 -20.50 6.54
C LEU A 99 8.40 -20.45 8.07
N ASP A 100 8.43 -19.23 8.65
CA ASP A 100 8.45 -19.05 10.10
C ASP A 100 7.04 -18.93 10.68
N ILE A 101 6.40 -20.08 10.84
CA ILE A 101 5.05 -20.22 11.43
C ILE A 101 4.99 -19.60 12.85
N ARG A 102 6.07 -19.68 13.63
CA ARG A 102 6.08 -19.17 15.02
C ARG A 102 5.99 -17.66 15.05
N GLN A 103 6.67 -16.98 14.13
CA GLN A 103 6.60 -15.53 14.02
C GLN A 103 5.19 -15.10 13.61
N PHE A 104 4.57 -15.79 12.67
CA PHE A 104 3.19 -15.52 12.28
C PHE A 104 2.20 -15.77 13.43
N ASP A 105 2.30 -16.88 14.15
CA ASP A 105 1.42 -17.20 15.28
C ASP A 105 1.55 -16.16 16.43
N ALA A 106 2.75 -15.67 16.70
CA ALA A 106 2.97 -14.59 17.66
C ALA A 106 2.32 -13.28 17.22
N PHE A 107 2.47 -12.92 15.95
CA PHE A 107 1.79 -11.78 15.35
C PHE A 107 0.26 -11.91 15.46
N LEU A 108 -0.29 -13.05 15.04
CA LEU A 108 -1.73 -13.26 15.03
C LEU A 108 -2.32 -13.16 16.45
N THR A 109 -1.64 -13.74 17.44
CA THR A 109 -2.03 -13.63 18.85
C THR A 109 -2.10 -12.16 19.30
N GLN A 110 -1.10 -11.36 18.98
CA GLN A 110 -1.08 -9.93 19.30
C GLN A 110 -2.19 -9.18 18.57
N TYR A 111 -2.39 -9.47 17.30
CA TYR A 111 -3.40 -8.86 16.44
C TYR A 111 -4.81 -9.11 16.98
N GLU A 112 -5.14 -10.36 17.31
CA GLU A 112 -6.44 -10.72 17.87
C GLU A 112 -6.68 -10.09 19.25
N ASN A 113 -5.68 -10.09 20.13
CA ASN A 113 -5.76 -9.45 21.45
C ASN A 113 -6.08 -7.95 21.37
N ILE A 114 -5.50 -7.22 20.40
CA ILE A 114 -5.79 -5.80 20.22
C ILE A 114 -7.24 -5.59 19.77
N ARG A 115 -7.79 -6.50 18.98
CA ARG A 115 -9.16 -6.41 18.43
C ARG A 115 -10.25 -6.91 19.35
N GLU A 116 -9.93 -7.77 20.34
CA GLU A 116 -10.89 -8.50 21.16
C GLU A 116 -11.93 -7.61 21.86
N HIS A 117 -11.56 -6.38 22.21
CA HIS A 117 -12.42 -5.45 22.96
C HIS A 117 -12.81 -4.20 22.14
N GLN A 118 -12.74 -4.29 20.82
CA GLN A 118 -13.02 -3.18 19.90
C GLN A 118 -14.35 -3.41 19.16
N ASP A 119 -14.87 -2.35 18.58
CA ASP A 119 -15.96 -2.44 17.60
C ASP A 119 -15.40 -3.03 16.29
N THR A 120 -15.55 -4.35 16.15
CA THR A 120 -14.98 -5.06 14.99
C THR A 120 -15.69 -4.70 13.69
N ASP A 121 -16.93 -4.27 13.71
CA ASP A 121 -17.69 -3.89 12.51
C ASP A 121 -17.11 -2.59 11.91
N GLU A 122 -16.80 -1.61 12.75
CA GLU A 122 -16.12 -0.37 12.31
C GLU A 122 -14.72 -0.68 11.78
N LEU A 123 -13.95 -1.51 12.49
CA LEU A 123 -12.58 -1.88 12.08
C LEU A 123 -12.58 -2.67 10.75
N ASP A 124 -13.52 -3.58 10.55
CA ASP A 124 -13.66 -4.34 9.31
C ASP A 124 -14.09 -3.43 8.14
N ALA A 125 -14.98 -2.45 8.37
CA ALA A 125 -15.33 -1.44 7.38
C ALA A 125 -14.11 -0.57 6.97
N ASN A 126 -13.30 -0.17 7.95
CA ASN A 126 -12.05 0.54 7.70
C ASN A 126 -11.09 -0.25 6.82
N MET A 127 -10.97 -1.56 7.02
CA MET A 127 -10.15 -2.44 6.16
C MET A 127 -10.67 -2.45 4.72
N GLN A 128 -11.98 -2.56 4.52
CA GLN A 128 -12.60 -2.58 3.19
C GLN A 128 -12.34 -1.29 2.41
N GLU A 129 -12.33 -0.14 3.10
CA GLU A 129 -12.02 1.15 2.49
C GLU A 129 -10.53 1.36 2.20
N ALA A 130 -9.64 0.69 2.95
CA ALA A 130 -8.20 0.90 2.87
C ALA A 130 -7.46 -0.14 2.01
N ASN A 131 -8.08 -1.31 1.76
CA ASN A 131 -7.45 -2.42 1.04
C ASN A 131 -8.07 -2.58 -0.35
N PRO A 132 -7.42 -2.08 -1.42
CA PRO A 132 -7.90 -2.30 -2.77
C PRO A 132 -7.79 -3.78 -3.15
N ILE A 133 -8.84 -4.30 -3.79
CA ILE A 133 -8.87 -5.65 -4.36
C ILE A 133 -8.02 -5.70 -5.63
N TYR A 134 -8.09 -4.63 -6.42
CA TYR A 134 -7.38 -4.50 -7.69
C TYR A 134 -6.33 -3.40 -7.61
N ILE A 135 -5.12 -3.73 -8.06
CA ILE A 135 -4.04 -2.77 -8.34
C ILE A 135 -3.52 -3.05 -9.75
N LEU A 136 -3.05 -2.02 -10.45
CA LEU A 136 -2.44 -2.24 -11.75
C LEU A 136 -1.10 -2.98 -11.57
N ARG A 137 -1.05 -4.23 -12.05
CA ARG A 137 0.15 -5.07 -12.03
C ARG A 137 0.82 -5.07 -13.40
N ASN A 138 2.13 -5.33 -13.44
CA ASN A 138 2.90 -5.31 -14.68
C ASN A 138 2.31 -6.22 -15.78
N HIS A 139 1.88 -7.42 -15.45
CA HIS A 139 1.26 -8.34 -16.41
C HIS A 139 -0.07 -7.84 -16.96
N MET A 140 -0.84 -7.07 -16.18
CA MET A 140 -2.09 -6.45 -16.65
C MET A 140 -1.77 -5.32 -17.65
N ALA A 141 -0.80 -4.47 -17.31
CA ALA A 141 -0.33 -3.41 -18.19
C ALA A 141 0.25 -3.97 -19.49
N GLN A 142 1.07 -5.01 -19.42
CA GLN A 142 1.66 -5.67 -20.58
C GLN A 142 0.58 -6.24 -21.53
N ARG A 143 -0.41 -6.92 -20.97
CA ARG A 143 -1.55 -7.45 -21.75
C ARG A 143 -2.32 -6.35 -22.47
N ALA A 144 -2.52 -5.20 -21.81
CA ALA A 144 -3.16 -4.04 -22.43
C ALA A 144 -2.31 -3.42 -23.54
N ILE A 145 -0.99 -3.33 -23.36
CA ILE A 145 -0.05 -2.84 -24.37
C ILE A 145 -0.06 -3.76 -25.60
N GLU A 146 0.06 -5.07 -25.42
CA GLU A 146 0.06 -6.06 -26.50
C GLU A 146 -1.25 -6.04 -27.32
N ALA A 147 -2.39 -5.79 -26.68
CA ALA A 147 -3.66 -5.62 -27.38
C ALA A 147 -3.68 -4.31 -28.18
N ALA A 148 -3.26 -3.19 -27.55
CA ALA A 148 -3.22 -1.88 -28.18
C ALA A 148 -2.28 -1.82 -29.39
N GLU A 149 -1.15 -2.53 -29.38
CA GLU A 149 -0.25 -2.67 -30.52
C GLU A 149 -0.91 -3.33 -31.75
N ARG A 150 -2.03 -4.01 -31.55
CA ARG A 150 -2.89 -4.60 -32.59
C ARG A 150 -4.16 -3.78 -32.86
N ASP A 151 -4.17 -2.50 -32.47
CA ASP A 151 -5.32 -1.58 -32.52
C ASP A 151 -6.55 -2.06 -31.72
N ASP A 152 -6.36 -2.95 -30.72
CA ASP A 152 -7.41 -3.40 -29.81
C ASP A 152 -7.25 -2.73 -28.42
N PHE A 153 -8.08 -1.74 -28.14
CA PHE A 153 -8.09 -0.99 -26.88
C PHE A 153 -9.06 -1.54 -25.84
N SER A 154 -9.72 -2.68 -26.12
CA SER A 154 -10.74 -3.25 -25.24
C SER A 154 -10.19 -3.59 -23.84
N GLU A 155 -8.94 -4.05 -23.74
CA GLU A 155 -8.28 -4.35 -22.46
C GLU A 155 -7.93 -3.08 -21.68
N VAL A 156 -7.54 -1.99 -22.36
CA VAL A 156 -7.35 -0.68 -21.72
C VAL A 156 -8.66 -0.19 -21.10
N ASP A 157 -9.76 -0.24 -21.87
CA ASP A 157 -11.08 0.16 -21.40
C ASP A 157 -11.57 -0.69 -20.23
N ARG A 158 -11.32 -2.01 -20.28
CA ARG A 158 -11.66 -2.93 -19.21
C ARG A 158 -10.91 -2.58 -17.93
N LEU A 159 -9.58 -2.44 -18.01
CA LEU A 159 -8.73 -2.11 -16.86
C LEU A 159 -9.07 -0.74 -16.30
N PHE A 160 -9.35 0.24 -17.15
CA PHE A 160 -9.78 1.56 -16.70
C PHE A 160 -11.07 1.48 -15.86
N LYS A 161 -12.07 0.72 -16.30
CA LYS A 161 -13.31 0.51 -15.54
C LYS A 161 -13.06 -0.23 -14.24
N LEU A 162 -12.27 -1.30 -14.28
CA LEU A 162 -11.94 -2.12 -13.11
C LEU A 162 -11.23 -1.31 -12.02
N LEU A 163 -10.23 -0.52 -12.41
CA LEU A 163 -9.39 0.24 -11.47
C LEU A 163 -10.03 1.55 -10.97
N ASN A 164 -11.13 2.00 -11.57
CA ASN A 164 -11.91 3.12 -11.04
C ASN A 164 -12.72 2.75 -9.78
N HIS A 165 -12.97 1.45 -9.55
CA HIS A 165 -13.66 0.96 -8.36
C HIS A 165 -12.86 -0.17 -7.69
N PRO A 166 -11.61 0.11 -7.22
CA PRO A 166 -10.67 -0.93 -6.85
C PRO A 166 -11.02 -1.66 -5.54
N TYR A 167 -11.94 -1.11 -4.74
CA TYR A 167 -12.34 -1.66 -3.44
C TYR A 167 -13.57 -2.56 -3.48
N THR A 168 -14.22 -2.68 -4.64
CA THR A 168 -15.45 -3.45 -4.81
C THR A 168 -15.25 -4.55 -5.84
N ARG A 169 -15.66 -5.79 -5.52
CA ARG A 169 -15.60 -6.91 -6.47
C ARG A 169 -16.43 -6.62 -7.71
N GLN A 170 -15.84 -6.90 -8.87
CA GLN A 170 -16.43 -6.66 -10.19
C GLN A 170 -16.36 -7.93 -11.05
N PRO A 171 -17.16 -8.98 -10.72
CA PRO A 171 -17.05 -10.30 -11.36
C PRO A 171 -17.22 -10.29 -12.88
N ASP A 172 -17.97 -9.33 -13.41
CA ASP A 172 -18.22 -9.18 -14.85
C ASP A 172 -17.03 -8.57 -15.61
N LEU A 173 -16.09 -7.92 -14.90
CA LEU A 173 -14.94 -7.23 -15.48
C LEU A 173 -13.61 -7.90 -15.10
N GLU A 174 -13.54 -8.50 -13.93
CA GLU A 174 -12.29 -9.09 -13.43
C GLU A 174 -11.92 -10.38 -14.15
N LYS A 175 -10.61 -10.62 -14.27
CA LYS A 175 -10.03 -11.92 -14.62
C LYS A 175 -9.34 -12.50 -13.39
N PRO A 176 -9.20 -13.82 -13.27
CA PRO A 176 -8.52 -14.43 -12.12
C PRO A 176 -7.12 -13.85 -11.86
N GLU A 177 -6.40 -13.52 -12.93
CA GLU A 177 -5.06 -12.95 -12.89
C GLU A 177 -5.02 -11.50 -12.37
N ASP A 178 -6.15 -10.80 -12.35
CA ASP A 178 -6.22 -9.42 -11.83
C ASP A 178 -6.21 -9.37 -10.30
N LEU A 179 -6.49 -10.51 -9.65
CA LEU A 179 -6.64 -10.60 -8.19
C LEU A 179 -5.34 -10.79 -7.43
N GLY A 180 -4.25 -11.13 -8.10
CA GLY A 180 -2.99 -11.43 -7.43
C GLY A 180 -1.76 -11.37 -8.33
N PRO A 181 -0.58 -11.69 -7.79
CA PRO A 181 0.61 -11.89 -8.60
C PRO A 181 0.43 -13.08 -9.53
N LEU A 182 1.20 -13.11 -10.63
CA LEU A 182 1.29 -14.30 -11.46
C LEU A 182 1.87 -15.47 -10.65
N PRO A 183 1.52 -16.72 -10.98
CA PRO A 183 2.18 -17.88 -10.43
C PRO A 183 3.70 -17.82 -10.66
N SER A 184 4.48 -18.37 -9.72
CA SER A 184 5.95 -18.27 -9.73
C SER A 184 6.63 -18.97 -10.92
N ASP A 185 5.91 -19.84 -11.63
CA ASP A 185 6.36 -20.50 -12.84
C ASP A 185 6.12 -19.67 -14.12
N VAL A 186 5.38 -18.57 -14.02
CA VAL A 186 5.18 -17.61 -15.12
C VAL A 186 6.25 -16.53 -15.04
N PRO A 187 7.03 -16.29 -16.12
CA PRO A 187 8.04 -15.24 -16.13
C PRO A 187 7.44 -13.87 -15.80
N ASP A 188 8.08 -13.17 -14.88
CA ASP A 188 7.68 -11.80 -14.57
C ASP A 188 7.97 -10.87 -15.75
N VAL A 189 7.10 -9.88 -15.93
CA VAL A 189 7.26 -8.88 -16.99
C VAL A 189 8.34 -7.90 -16.56
N ALA A 190 9.47 -7.92 -17.26
CA ALA A 190 10.53 -6.94 -17.06
C ALA A 190 10.07 -5.56 -17.59
N VAL A 191 9.75 -4.65 -16.68
CA VAL A 191 9.48 -3.25 -17.03
C VAL A 191 10.82 -2.52 -17.06
N SER A 192 11.32 -2.16 -18.24
CA SER A 192 12.47 -1.27 -18.35
C SER A 192 12.01 0.17 -18.34
N CYS A 193 12.45 0.95 -17.35
CA CYS A 193 12.30 2.41 -17.32
C CYS A 193 13.39 3.12 -18.17
N SER A 194 14.04 2.41 -19.08
CA SER A 194 15.06 2.96 -19.96
C SER A 194 14.45 3.30 -21.32
N SER A 195 13.99 4.51 -21.45
CA SER A 195 13.79 5.18 -22.75
C SER A 195 14.68 6.40 -22.81
#